data_166a72e54c84c72beda3a066d969d069
#
_entry.id   166a72e54c84c72beda3a066d969d069
#
_cell.length_a   1.000
_cell.length_b   1.000
_cell.length_c   1.000
_cell.angle_alpha   90.00
_cell.angle_beta   90.00
_cell.angle_gamma   90.00
#
_symmetry.space_group_name_H-M   'P 1'
#
loop_
_entity.id
_entity.type
_entity.pdbx_description
1 polymer ?
#
loop_
_entity_poly.entity_id
_entity_poly.type
_entity_poly.pdbx_seq_one_letter_code
_entity_poly.pdbx_strand_id
1 'polypeptide(L)'
;MSINIRKIGIAVSTSAMLLASALTANAQGNGTIIDKIVAVVGRQAVMFSDVEAQRVQLQTQGYRPTDDLRCQILETMLYQKLLVNQAILDTVEVSDRQVESELDRRINYYVEQIGSEEKLEEYYKKPMDQIRADFHDVIKEQLVAQTMEQTVTSNVSVTPQEVRNYFKSIPRDSLPTINTEFEIEQLSLLPKIEETEILRIKDRLREFKTRVANGESFATLAVLYSEDPGSAMKGGELGFMSRSDLVPEFSAVAFNLEPNEVSKVVKTDYGYHIIQMIEKKGERMNCRHILLKPAVSYTEKKNALARLDSIRQKIVNEEITFKQACWMFSDDENTRMNGGVMVNPYTGTSLFEAEHLDPKIANAIRGLEVGEISKPFETEDEQGRTVCKIVLLRSKSKPHKANLSQDYQHIQNMATEKKRDKVMEEWVEKTIGSTYIRIDDEYKGCKFKKDWIKTE
;
A
#
# COMPACT_ATOMS: atom_id res chain seq x y z
N MET A 1 15.07 -26.80 3.40
CA MET A 1 14.43 -25.50 3.59
C MET A 1 13.78 -25.15 2.25
N SER A 2 12.50 -25.46 2.05
CA SER A 2 11.80 -25.24 0.79
C SER A 2 11.46 -23.76 0.68
N ILE A 3 12.08 -23.07 -0.29
CA ILE A 3 11.76 -21.68 -0.60
C ILE A 3 10.35 -21.68 -1.19
N ASN A 4 9.43 -20.98 -0.54
CA ASN A 4 8.03 -20.91 -0.95
C ASN A 4 7.95 -20.06 -2.23
N ILE A 5 7.46 -20.62 -3.34
CA ILE A 5 7.37 -19.95 -4.65
C ILE A 5 6.65 -18.61 -4.54
N ARG A 6 5.64 -18.49 -3.66
CA ARG A 6 4.96 -17.22 -3.36
C ARG A 6 5.88 -16.16 -2.75
N LYS A 7 6.86 -16.52 -1.91
CA LYS A 7 7.83 -15.55 -1.35
C LYS A 7 8.81 -15.07 -2.41
N ILE A 8 9.16 -15.90 -3.40
CA ILE A 8 9.96 -15.49 -4.55
C ILE A 8 9.10 -14.60 -5.47
N GLY A 9 7.84 -14.96 -5.74
CA GLY A 9 6.91 -14.19 -6.57
C GLY A 9 6.64 -12.78 -5.99
N ILE A 10 6.45 -12.65 -4.68
CA ILE A 10 6.20 -11.35 -4.02
C ILE A 10 7.49 -10.51 -3.93
N ALA A 11 8.65 -11.13 -3.64
CA ALA A 11 9.94 -10.42 -3.64
C ALA A 11 10.39 -10.02 -5.06
N VAL A 12 10.02 -10.82 -6.07
CA VAL A 12 10.27 -10.56 -7.49
C VAL A 12 9.40 -9.43 -8.03
N SER A 13 8.17 -9.25 -7.52
CA SER A 13 7.24 -8.23 -8.03
C SER A 13 7.63 -6.79 -7.66
N THR A 14 8.37 -6.57 -6.58
CA THR A 14 8.73 -5.22 -6.12
C THR A 14 10.11 -4.73 -6.60
N SER A 15 10.99 -5.62 -7.06
CA SER A 15 12.37 -5.26 -7.40
C SER A 15 12.79 -5.63 -8.83
N ALA A 16 11.92 -6.26 -9.63
CA ALA A 16 12.25 -6.82 -10.94
C ALA A 16 12.63 -5.80 -12.03
N MET A 17 12.52 -4.51 -11.76
CA MET A 17 12.64 -3.49 -12.81
C MET A 17 14.02 -2.85 -12.96
N LEU A 18 14.98 -3.10 -12.06
CA LEU A 18 16.21 -2.31 -12.04
C LEU A 18 17.32 -2.77 -12.99
N LEU A 19 17.21 -3.89 -13.72
CA LEU A 19 18.39 -4.47 -14.41
C LEU A 19 18.26 -4.79 -15.90
N ALA A 20 17.08 -4.63 -16.52
CA ALA A 20 16.93 -5.01 -17.93
C ALA A 20 17.77 -4.18 -18.94
N SER A 21 18.32 -3.03 -18.55
CA SER A 21 19.01 -2.12 -19.46
C SER A 21 20.53 -2.09 -19.36
N ALA A 22 21.16 -2.70 -18.34
CA ALA A 22 22.61 -2.63 -18.17
C ALA A 22 23.41 -3.64 -19.03
N LEU A 23 22.76 -4.59 -19.68
CA LEU A 23 23.44 -5.65 -20.45
C LEU A 23 23.81 -5.29 -21.90
N THR A 24 23.45 -4.09 -22.38
CA THR A 24 23.76 -3.70 -23.77
C THR A 24 25.14 -3.06 -23.97
N ALA A 25 25.97 -2.93 -22.94
CA ALA A 25 27.16 -2.08 -22.99
C ALA A 25 28.48 -2.78 -23.33
N ASN A 26 28.56 -4.12 -23.53
CA ASN A 26 29.82 -4.80 -23.86
C ASN A 26 29.69 -5.94 -24.86
N ALA A 27 28.99 -5.72 -25.97
CA ALA A 27 29.05 -6.64 -27.12
C ALA A 27 29.74 -6.00 -28.31
N GLN A 28 31.04 -5.74 -28.19
CA GLN A 28 31.92 -5.62 -29.37
C GLN A 28 32.43 -7.00 -29.76
N GLY A 29 31.57 -7.77 -30.41
CA GLY A 29 31.88 -9.00 -31.09
C GLY A 29 30.89 -9.16 -32.24
N ASN A 30 31.37 -9.29 -33.46
CA ASN A 30 30.60 -9.45 -34.70
C ASN A 30 29.53 -10.53 -34.60
N GLY A 31 28.29 -10.15 -34.39
CA GLY A 31 27.12 -11.01 -34.41
C GLY A 31 25.97 -10.31 -33.75
N THR A 32 24.86 -10.06 -34.47
CA THR A 32 23.58 -9.68 -33.91
C THR A 32 23.17 -10.77 -32.92
N ILE A 33 23.23 -10.51 -31.62
CA ILE A 33 22.69 -11.41 -30.60
C ILE A 33 21.18 -11.30 -30.74
N ILE A 34 20.60 -12.24 -31.50
CA ILE A 34 19.14 -12.45 -31.50
C ILE A 34 18.85 -13.13 -30.16
N ASP A 35 18.03 -12.52 -29.32
CA ASP A 35 17.61 -13.08 -28.03
C ASP A 35 16.95 -14.45 -28.27
N LYS A 36 17.26 -15.43 -27.39
CA LYS A 36 16.82 -16.81 -27.56
C LYS A 36 15.53 -17.05 -26.78
N ILE A 37 14.51 -17.63 -27.42
CA ILE A 37 13.33 -18.13 -26.73
C ILE A 37 13.69 -19.41 -25.98
N VAL A 38 13.61 -19.38 -24.65
CA VAL A 38 13.91 -20.53 -23.77
C VAL A 38 12.68 -21.32 -23.39
N ALA A 39 11.50 -20.70 -23.45
CA ALA A 39 10.23 -21.42 -23.28
C ALA A 39 9.08 -20.72 -24.00
N VAL A 40 8.03 -21.48 -24.30
CA VAL A 40 6.76 -20.99 -24.82
C VAL A 40 5.64 -21.62 -24.00
N VAL A 41 4.69 -20.80 -23.51
CA VAL A 41 3.49 -21.24 -22.80
C VAL A 41 2.27 -20.67 -23.54
N GLY A 42 1.54 -21.50 -24.24
CA GLY A 42 0.46 -21.08 -25.13
C GLY A 42 0.97 -20.12 -26.21
N ARG A 43 0.63 -18.85 -26.10
CA ARG A 43 1.08 -17.77 -27.01
C ARG A 43 2.16 -16.86 -26.40
N GLN A 44 2.60 -17.16 -25.17
CA GLN A 44 3.55 -16.36 -24.43
C GLN A 44 4.96 -16.95 -24.53
N ALA A 45 5.94 -16.14 -24.90
CA ALA A 45 7.34 -16.52 -24.93
C ALA A 45 8.07 -16.08 -23.65
N VAL A 46 9.06 -16.86 -23.24
CA VAL A 46 10.07 -16.50 -22.23
C VAL A 46 11.40 -16.40 -22.93
N MET A 47 12.05 -15.24 -22.79
CA MET A 47 13.34 -14.98 -23.43
C MET A 47 14.50 -15.34 -22.49
N PHE A 48 15.64 -15.69 -23.08
CA PHE A 48 16.87 -15.96 -22.31
C PHE A 48 17.32 -14.71 -21.53
N SER A 49 17.22 -13.54 -22.16
CA SER A 49 17.54 -12.25 -21.52
C SER A 49 16.70 -12.00 -20.26
N ASP A 50 15.42 -12.40 -20.25
CA ASP A 50 14.55 -12.21 -19.09
C ASP A 50 15.01 -13.08 -17.91
N VAL A 51 15.39 -14.33 -18.19
CA VAL A 51 15.91 -15.26 -17.16
C VAL A 51 17.22 -14.73 -16.57
N GLU A 52 18.12 -14.25 -17.42
CA GLU A 52 19.42 -13.71 -16.97
C GLU A 52 19.26 -12.38 -16.21
N ALA A 53 18.40 -11.49 -16.66
CA ALA A 53 18.12 -10.24 -15.96
C ALA A 53 17.58 -10.51 -14.54
N GLN A 54 16.64 -11.45 -14.41
CA GLN A 54 16.11 -11.88 -13.12
C GLN A 54 17.18 -12.51 -12.23
N ARG A 55 18.08 -13.33 -12.82
CA ARG A 55 19.18 -13.95 -12.09
C ARG A 55 20.13 -12.90 -11.51
N VAL A 56 20.56 -11.94 -12.33
CA VAL A 56 21.44 -10.85 -11.89
C VAL A 56 20.78 -10.04 -10.78
N GLN A 57 19.51 -9.74 -10.91
CA GLN A 57 18.76 -9.02 -9.90
C GLN A 57 18.71 -9.75 -8.55
N LEU A 58 18.38 -11.05 -8.55
CA LEU A 58 18.35 -11.83 -7.31
C LEU A 58 19.75 -11.89 -6.66
N GLN A 59 20.82 -11.94 -7.46
CA GLN A 59 22.18 -11.88 -6.94
C GLN A 59 22.50 -10.54 -6.27
N THR A 60 22.06 -9.41 -6.84
CA THR A 60 22.24 -8.08 -6.22
C THR A 60 21.48 -7.93 -4.92
N GLN A 61 20.38 -8.68 -4.75
CA GLN A 61 19.61 -8.77 -3.50
C GLN A 61 20.23 -9.74 -2.47
N GLY A 62 21.40 -10.29 -2.75
CA GLY A 62 22.12 -11.18 -1.82
C GLY A 62 21.76 -12.68 -1.93
N TYR A 63 20.99 -13.08 -2.93
CA TYR A 63 20.77 -14.51 -3.20
C TYR A 63 22.06 -15.12 -3.75
N ARG A 64 22.52 -16.22 -3.12
CA ARG A 64 23.70 -16.92 -3.60
C ARG A 64 23.38 -17.66 -4.89
N PRO A 65 24.26 -17.58 -5.90
CA PRO A 65 24.09 -18.36 -7.12
C PRO A 65 24.17 -19.85 -6.79
N THR A 66 23.14 -20.58 -7.16
CA THR A 66 23.11 -22.05 -7.15
C THR A 66 22.91 -22.52 -8.58
N ASP A 67 23.39 -23.71 -8.92
CA ASP A 67 23.24 -24.29 -10.27
C ASP A 67 21.76 -24.41 -10.68
N ASP A 68 20.86 -24.44 -9.69
CA ASP A 68 19.43 -24.58 -9.89
C ASP A 68 18.67 -23.22 -9.97
N LEU A 69 19.34 -22.08 -9.78
CA LEU A 69 18.69 -20.77 -9.74
C LEU A 69 18.00 -20.40 -11.05
N ARG A 70 18.62 -20.69 -12.21
CA ARG A 70 18.02 -20.46 -13.53
C ARG A 70 16.77 -21.30 -13.73
N CYS A 71 16.78 -22.55 -13.28
CA CYS A 71 15.62 -23.44 -13.35
C CYS A 71 14.45 -22.90 -12.50
N GLN A 72 14.74 -22.41 -11.27
CA GLN A 72 13.73 -21.82 -10.39
C GLN A 72 13.14 -20.53 -10.97
N ILE A 73 13.98 -19.70 -11.57
CA ILE A 73 13.53 -18.47 -12.25
C ILE A 73 12.65 -18.82 -13.43
N LEU A 74 13.09 -19.75 -14.27
CA LEU A 74 12.29 -20.19 -15.42
C LEU A 74 10.94 -20.76 -14.97
N GLU A 75 10.90 -21.59 -13.93
CA GLU A 75 9.64 -22.12 -13.39
C GLU A 75 8.69 -21.02 -12.93
N THR A 76 9.21 -19.98 -12.27
CA THR A 76 8.42 -18.80 -11.87
C THR A 76 7.84 -18.07 -13.08
N MET A 77 8.65 -17.90 -14.14
CA MET A 77 8.20 -17.26 -15.38
C MET A 77 7.18 -18.12 -16.12
N LEU A 78 7.37 -19.44 -16.17
CA LEU A 78 6.40 -20.37 -16.76
C LEU A 78 5.04 -20.26 -16.06
N TYR A 79 5.04 -20.20 -14.73
CA TYR A 79 3.84 -20.00 -13.93
C TYR A 79 3.14 -18.67 -14.27
N GLN A 80 3.89 -17.57 -14.32
CA GLN A 80 3.35 -16.26 -14.70
C GLN A 80 2.76 -16.26 -16.11
N LYS A 81 3.51 -16.82 -17.09
CA LYS A 81 3.03 -16.91 -18.48
C LYS A 81 1.81 -17.84 -18.64
N LEU A 82 1.68 -18.85 -17.79
CA LEU A 82 0.49 -19.71 -17.75
C LEU A 82 -0.75 -18.92 -17.31
N LEU A 83 -0.62 -18.12 -16.25
CA LEU A 83 -1.69 -17.23 -15.78
C LEU A 83 -2.10 -16.21 -16.84
N VAL A 84 -1.12 -15.54 -17.45
CA VAL A 84 -1.38 -14.55 -18.51
C VAL A 84 -2.03 -15.17 -19.73
N ASN A 85 -1.55 -16.34 -20.17
CA ASN A 85 -2.15 -17.06 -21.30
C ASN A 85 -3.61 -17.44 -21.00
N GLN A 86 -3.90 -17.94 -19.80
CA GLN A 86 -5.26 -18.27 -19.41
C GLN A 86 -6.14 -17.04 -19.25
N ALA A 87 -5.61 -15.94 -18.69
CA ALA A 87 -6.34 -14.68 -18.59
C ALA A 87 -6.83 -14.18 -19.96
N ILE A 88 -5.98 -14.30 -21.00
CA ILE A 88 -6.36 -13.95 -22.38
C ILE A 88 -7.50 -14.87 -22.88
N LEU A 89 -7.45 -16.18 -22.59
CA LEU A 89 -8.50 -17.12 -22.98
C LEU A 89 -9.82 -16.87 -22.25
N ASP A 90 -9.74 -16.51 -20.98
CA ASP A 90 -10.90 -16.25 -20.12
C ASP A 90 -11.36 -14.77 -20.19
N THR A 91 -10.76 -13.95 -21.06
CA THR A 91 -11.07 -12.51 -21.20
C THR A 91 -10.98 -11.73 -19.88
N VAL A 92 -10.02 -12.08 -19.03
CA VAL A 92 -9.72 -11.34 -17.81
C VAL A 92 -8.88 -10.12 -18.17
N GLU A 93 -9.45 -8.94 -17.98
CA GLU A 93 -8.81 -7.67 -18.34
C GLU A 93 -8.50 -6.84 -17.12
N VAL A 94 -7.45 -6.04 -17.22
CA VAL A 94 -7.07 -4.99 -16.27
C VAL A 94 -7.23 -3.66 -16.96
N SER A 95 -7.90 -2.71 -16.31
CA SER A 95 -8.10 -1.38 -16.89
C SER A 95 -6.79 -0.62 -17.02
N ASP A 96 -6.65 0.17 -18.08
CA ASP A 96 -5.48 1.03 -18.27
C ASP A 96 -5.27 1.98 -17.08
N ARG A 97 -6.34 2.41 -16.40
CA ARG A 97 -6.26 3.20 -15.17
C ARG A 97 -5.52 2.48 -14.05
N GLN A 98 -5.79 1.18 -13.85
CA GLN A 98 -5.09 0.38 -12.83
C GLN A 98 -3.61 0.23 -13.18
N VAL A 99 -3.30 0.01 -14.48
CA VAL A 99 -1.91 -0.09 -14.94
C VAL A 99 -1.17 1.22 -14.71
N GLU A 100 -1.75 2.35 -15.12
CA GLU A 100 -1.13 3.67 -14.96
C GLU A 100 -0.96 4.04 -13.48
N SER A 101 -1.95 3.78 -12.63
CA SER A 101 -1.85 4.04 -11.19
C SER A 101 -0.71 3.24 -10.55
N GLU A 102 -0.56 1.97 -10.89
CA GLU A 102 0.52 1.14 -10.39
C GLU A 102 1.88 1.56 -10.96
N LEU A 103 1.93 1.96 -12.24
CA LEU A 103 3.11 2.52 -12.89
C LEU A 103 3.58 3.79 -12.17
N ASP A 104 2.68 4.74 -11.94
CA ASP A 104 3.01 5.98 -11.23
C ASP A 104 3.53 5.70 -9.82
N ARG A 105 2.86 4.80 -9.09
CA ARG A 105 3.29 4.40 -7.74
C ARG A 105 4.71 3.85 -7.75
N ARG A 106 5.07 3.01 -8.71
CA ARG A 106 6.41 2.41 -8.81
C ARG A 106 7.45 3.41 -9.26
N ILE A 107 7.15 4.23 -10.27
CA ILE A 107 8.05 5.29 -10.72
C ILE A 107 8.37 6.25 -9.57
N ASN A 108 7.34 6.73 -8.85
CA ASN A 108 7.52 7.60 -7.70
C ASN A 108 8.40 6.95 -6.61
N TYR A 109 8.17 5.68 -6.32
CA TYR A 109 9.02 4.94 -5.38
C TYR A 109 10.49 4.90 -5.83
N TYR A 110 10.76 4.64 -7.11
CA TYR A 110 12.14 4.62 -7.62
C TYR A 110 12.77 6.02 -7.64
N VAL A 111 12.01 7.04 -8.02
CA VAL A 111 12.45 8.43 -7.97
C VAL A 111 12.83 8.83 -6.54
N GLU A 112 12.04 8.42 -5.55
CA GLU A 112 12.34 8.66 -4.12
C GLU A 112 13.63 7.94 -3.67
N GLN A 113 13.86 6.71 -4.11
CA GLN A 113 15.05 5.94 -3.75
C GLN A 113 16.33 6.48 -4.44
N ILE A 114 16.23 6.92 -5.68
CA ILE A 114 17.36 7.39 -6.50
C ILE A 114 17.60 8.89 -6.31
N GLY A 115 16.53 9.65 -5.98
CA GLY A 115 16.58 11.05 -5.63
C GLY A 115 15.98 12.02 -6.65
N SER A 116 15.86 11.67 -7.95
CA SER A 116 15.15 12.47 -8.96
C SER A 116 14.87 11.68 -10.24
N GLU A 117 13.98 12.21 -11.11
CA GLU A 117 13.69 11.64 -12.43
C GLU A 117 14.92 11.64 -13.33
N GLU A 118 15.72 12.73 -13.33
CA GLU A 118 16.94 12.84 -14.15
C GLU A 118 17.95 11.74 -13.78
N LYS A 119 18.09 11.42 -12.50
CA LYS A 119 18.96 10.32 -12.07
C LYS A 119 18.40 8.96 -12.47
N LEU A 120 17.08 8.81 -12.52
CA LEU A 120 16.45 7.61 -13.02
C LEU A 120 16.69 7.45 -14.52
N GLU A 121 16.59 8.53 -15.31
CA GLU A 121 16.94 8.57 -16.74
C GLU A 121 18.42 8.24 -16.98
N GLU A 122 19.32 8.80 -16.17
CA GLU A 122 20.75 8.51 -16.22
C GLU A 122 21.05 7.03 -15.93
N TYR A 123 20.36 6.48 -14.92
CA TYR A 123 20.50 5.07 -14.53
C TYR A 123 20.05 4.12 -15.65
N TYR A 124 18.86 4.37 -16.24
CA TYR A 124 18.32 3.54 -17.33
C TYR A 124 18.89 3.90 -18.70
N LYS A 125 19.57 5.03 -18.83
CA LYS A 125 20.06 5.61 -20.10
C LYS A 125 18.94 5.77 -21.13
N LYS A 126 17.75 6.12 -20.66
CA LYS A 126 16.52 6.32 -21.43
C LYS A 126 15.73 7.51 -20.88
N PRO A 127 15.01 8.26 -21.72
CA PRO A 127 14.10 9.29 -21.25
C PRO A 127 12.89 8.69 -20.51
N MET A 128 12.26 9.47 -19.61
CA MET A 128 11.17 9.00 -18.75
C MET A 128 9.98 8.39 -19.50
N ASP A 129 9.63 8.93 -20.66
CA ASP A 129 8.54 8.40 -21.49
C ASP A 129 8.83 6.96 -22.00
N GLN A 130 10.09 6.67 -22.34
CA GLN A 130 10.52 5.32 -22.72
C GLN A 130 10.58 4.39 -21.50
N ILE A 131 11.08 4.88 -20.37
CA ILE A 131 11.07 4.11 -19.11
C ILE A 131 9.63 3.73 -18.73
N ARG A 132 8.70 4.69 -18.81
CA ARG A 132 7.29 4.45 -18.54
C ARG A 132 6.68 3.43 -19.50
N ALA A 133 6.98 3.53 -20.81
CA ALA A 133 6.49 2.59 -21.80
C ALA A 133 7.00 1.16 -21.55
N ASP A 134 8.30 1.01 -21.26
CA ASP A 134 8.90 -0.29 -20.94
C ASP A 134 8.25 -0.91 -19.68
N PHE A 135 7.98 -0.09 -18.67
CA PHE A 135 7.37 -0.56 -17.42
C PHE A 135 5.88 -0.85 -17.54
N HIS A 136 5.18 -0.11 -18.39
CA HIS A 136 3.76 -0.25 -18.60
C HIS A 136 3.39 -1.70 -18.97
N ASP A 137 4.06 -2.27 -19.97
CA ASP A 137 3.75 -3.62 -20.45
C ASP A 137 4.05 -4.69 -19.38
N VAL A 138 5.17 -4.54 -18.66
CA VAL A 138 5.54 -5.44 -17.56
C VAL A 138 4.53 -5.37 -16.41
N ILE A 139 4.11 -4.17 -16.05
CA ILE A 139 3.11 -3.96 -14.99
C ILE A 139 1.76 -4.52 -15.42
N LYS A 140 1.35 -4.27 -16.66
CA LYS A 140 0.11 -4.82 -17.21
C LYS A 140 0.10 -6.34 -17.15
N GLU A 141 1.18 -6.99 -17.57
CA GLU A 141 1.30 -8.45 -17.49
C GLU A 141 1.22 -8.95 -16.05
N GLN A 142 1.90 -8.30 -15.11
CA GLN A 142 1.85 -8.67 -13.69
C GLN A 142 0.46 -8.52 -13.10
N LEU A 143 -0.22 -7.42 -13.39
CA LEU A 143 -1.58 -7.18 -12.91
C LEU A 143 -2.58 -8.18 -13.51
N VAL A 144 -2.43 -8.52 -14.79
CA VAL A 144 -3.25 -9.56 -15.45
C VAL A 144 -3.04 -10.91 -14.77
N ALA A 145 -1.81 -11.31 -14.53
CA ALA A 145 -1.50 -12.57 -13.82
C ALA A 145 -2.10 -12.59 -12.41
N GLN A 146 -1.95 -11.48 -11.66
CA GLN A 146 -2.50 -11.34 -10.32
C GLN A 146 -4.05 -11.39 -10.32
N THR A 147 -4.68 -10.72 -11.28
CA THR A 147 -6.14 -10.71 -11.41
C THR A 147 -6.66 -12.11 -11.77
N MET A 148 -5.93 -12.85 -12.60
CA MET A 148 -6.25 -14.23 -12.91
C MET A 148 -6.16 -15.15 -11.67
N GLU A 149 -5.10 -15.01 -10.88
CA GLU A 149 -4.94 -15.74 -9.61
C GLU A 149 -6.09 -15.44 -8.62
N GLN A 150 -6.48 -14.17 -8.52
CA GLN A 150 -7.64 -13.75 -7.72
C GLN A 150 -8.95 -14.35 -8.27
N THR A 151 -9.11 -14.38 -9.60
CA THR A 151 -10.31 -14.95 -10.25
C THR A 151 -10.44 -16.44 -9.95
N VAL A 152 -9.36 -17.21 -10.07
CA VAL A 152 -9.33 -18.64 -9.74
C VAL A 152 -9.70 -18.89 -8.28
N THR A 153 -9.27 -18.02 -7.38
CA THR A 153 -9.47 -18.19 -5.93
C THR A 153 -10.62 -17.40 -5.35
N SER A 154 -11.38 -16.65 -6.18
CA SER A 154 -12.44 -15.72 -5.74
C SER A 154 -13.54 -16.39 -4.90
N ASN A 155 -13.91 -17.60 -5.25
CA ASN A 155 -14.98 -18.36 -4.60
C ASN A 155 -14.48 -19.25 -3.45
N VAL A 156 -13.20 -19.18 -3.09
CA VAL A 156 -12.63 -20.01 -2.02
C VAL A 156 -13.05 -19.46 -0.66
N SER A 157 -13.84 -20.24 0.02
CA SER A 157 -14.23 -20.00 1.41
C SER A 157 -14.05 -21.26 2.24
N VAL A 158 -13.94 -21.11 3.54
CA VAL A 158 -13.80 -22.24 4.47
C VAL A 158 -15.00 -22.32 5.41
N THR A 159 -15.52 -23.51 5.59
CA THR A 159 -16.56 -23.80 6.57
C THR A 159 -15.94 -23.87 7.99
N PRO A 160 -16.75 -23.67 9.04
CA PRO A 160 -16.27 -23.84 10.43
C PRO A 160 -15.67 -25.23 10.71
N GLN A 161 -16.14 -26.26 10.01
CA GLN A 161 -15.58 -27.59 10.14
C GLN A 161 -14.17 -27.70 9.49
N GLU A 162 -13.98 -27.09 8.34
CA GLU A 162 -12.67 -27.03 7.67
C GLU A 162 -11.65 -26.25 8.51
N VAL A 163 -12.05 -25.14 9.14
CA VAL A 163 -11.21 -24.38 10.06
C VAL A 163 -10.77 -25.25 11.25
N ARG A 164 -11.71 -26.00 11.87
CA ARG A 164 -11.37 -26.92 12.95
C ARG A 164 -10.44 -28.05 12.50
N ASN A 165 -10.66 -28.58 11.32
CA ASN A 165 -9.81 -29.66 10.76
C ASN A 165 -8.41 -29.15 10.45
N TYR A 166 -8.31 -27.95 9.86
CA TYR A 166 -7.05 -27.27 9.60
C TYR A 166 -6.27 -27.04 10.90
N PHE A 167 -6.91 -26.48 11.93
CA PHE A 167 -6.27 -26.25 13.23
C PHE A 167 -5.74 -27.55 13.85
N LYS A 168 -6.51 -28.63 13.79
CA LYS A 168 -6.07 -29.96 14.28
C LYS A 168 -4.90 -30.53 13.50
N SER A 169 -4.72 -30.15 12.24
CA SER A 169 -3.62 -30.62 11.39
C SER A 169 -2.30 -29.89 11.66
N ILE A 170 -2.33 -28.75 12.36
CA ILE A 170 -1.11 -28.02 12.73
C ILE A 170 -0.47 -28.66 13.95
N PRO A 171 0.82 -29.07 13.88
CA PRO A 171 1.55 -29.54 15.05
C PRO A 171 1.57 -28.46 16.16
N ARG A 172 1.42 -28.86 17.41
CA ARG A 172 1.36 -27.89 18.54
C ARG A 172 2.56 -26.95 18.60
N ASP A 173 3.75 -27.43 18.28
CA ASP A 173 4.97 -26.63 18.28
C ASP A 173 5.02 -25.63 17.11
N SER A 174 4.28 -25.90 16.04
CA SER A 174 4.16 -25.04 14.85
C SER A 174 3.00 -24.05 14.93
N LEU A 175 2.18 -24.10 15.97
CA LEU A 175 1.13 -23.10 16.18
C LEU A 175 1.76 -21.71 16.37
N PRO A 176 1.26 -20.67 15.67
CA PRO A 176 1.76 -19.32 15.85
C PRO A 176 1.55 -18.86 17.30
N THR A 177 2.48 -18.08 17.79
CA THR A 177 2.30 -17.37 19.06
C THR A 177 1.59 -16.06 18.74
N ILE A 178 0.43 -15.87 19.35
CA ILE A 178 -0.31 -14.62 19.32
C ILE A 178 0.25 -13.75 20.43
N ASN A 179 0.69 -12.56 20.09
CA ASN A 179 1.18 -11.57 21.04
C ASN A 179 0.02 -11.04 21.90
N THR A 180 0.34 -10.17 22.85
CA THR A 180 -0.70 -9.45 23.58
C THR A 180 -1.47 -8.57 22.61
N GLU A 181 -2.77 -8.79 22.56
CA GLU A 181 -3.71 -7.97 21.78
C GLU A 181 -4.59 -7.15 22.72
N PHE A 182 -4.96 -5.98 22.26
CA PHE A 182 -5.78 -5.01 22.98
C PHE A 182 -7.03 -4.71 22.17
N GLU A 183 -8.17 -4.68 22.83
CA GLU A 183 -9.40 -4.10 22.29
C GLU A 183 -9.63 -2.76 22.98
N ILE A 184 -9.80 -1.70 22.19
CA ILE A 184 -9.77 -0.31 22.66
C ILE A 184 -10.99 0.41 22.11
N GLU A 185 -11.64 1.17 22.98
CA GLU A 185 -12.63 2.17 22.60
C GLU A 185 -12.02 3.56 22.78
N GLN A 186 -12.26 4.47 21.81
CA GLN A 186 -11.75 5.84 21.86
C GLN A 186 -12.88 6.87 21.87
N LEU A 187 -12.67 7.98 22.55
CA LEU A 187 -13.45 9.19 22.44
C LEU A 187 -12.49 10.33 22.09
N SER A 188 -12.74 10.98 20.97
CA SER A 188 -11.89 12.02 20.42
C SER A 188 -12.60 13.37 20.40
N LEU A 189 -11.92 14.43 20.78
CA LEU A 189 -12.37 15.80 20.59
C LEU A 189 -11.37 16.57 19.73
N LEU A 190 -11.87 17.29 18.75
CA LEU A 190 -11.11 18.27 17.97
C LEU A 190 -11.04 19.57 18.77
N PRO A 191 -9.85 20.02 19.20
CA PRO A 191 -9.73 21.34 19.83
C PRO A 191 -10.22 22.42 18.85
N LYS A 192 -10.84 23.46 19.39
CA LYS A 192 -11.35 24.57 18.57
C LYS A 192 -10.18 25.34 17.93
N ILE A 193 -10.28 25.62 16.65
CA ILE A 193 -9.35 26.49 15.94
C ILE A 193 -9.87 27.93 16.04
N GLU A 194 -9.04 28.85 16.49
CA GLU A 194 -9.40 30.26 16.58
C GLU A 194 -9.57 30.88 15.20
N GLU A 195 -10.59 31.71 15.02
CA GLU A 195 -10.88 32.33 13.74
C GLU A 195 -9.75 33.26 13.27
N THR A 196 -9.05 33.89 14.21
CA THR A 196 -7.84 34.67 13.97
C THR A 196 -6.74 33.87 13.29
N GLU A 197 -6.56 32.62 13.70
CA GLU A 197 -5.58 31.71 13.09
C GLU A 197 -6.00 31.29 11.67
N ILE A 198 -7.28 31.00 11.48
CA ILE A 198 -7.82 30.70 10.15
C ILE A 198 -7.62 31.88 9.19
N LEU A 199 -7.86 33.10 9.64
CA LEU A 199 -7.64 34.30 8.84
C LEU A 199 -6.14 34.49 8.54
N ARG A 200 -5.28 34.31 9.54
CA ARG A 200 -3.82 34.37 9.36
C ARG A 200 -3.33 33.43 8.26
N ILE A 201 -3.79 32.17 8.27
CA ILE A 201 -3.44 31.15 7.27
C ILE A 201 -3.93 31.55 5.90
N LYS A 202 -5.20 31.99 5.79
CA LYS A 202 -5.77 32.43 4.51
C LYS A 202 -5.04 33.63 3.92
N ASP A 203 -4.66 34.59 4.74
CA ASP A 203 -3.94 35.78 4.31
C ASP A 203 -2.52 35.43 3.87
N ARG A 204 -1.85 34.51 4.58
CA ARG A 204 -0.54 34.00 4.17
C ARG A 204 -0.58 33.27 2.82
N LEU A 205 -1.59 32.44 2.58
CA LEU A 205 -1.76 31.78 1.28
C LEU A 205 -2.08 32.79 0.16
N ARG A 206 -2.85 33.84 0.45
CA ARG A 206 -3.10 34.94 -0.51
C ARG A 206 -1.82 35.71 -0.82
N GLU A 207 -0.99 35.94 0.18
CA GLU A 207 0.35 36.55 0.01
C GLU A 207 1.20 35.68 -0.93
N PHE A 208 1.27 34.36 -0.70
CA PHE A 208 2.01 33.46 -1.59
C PHE A 208 1.50 33.52 -3.03
N LYS A 209 0.17 33.52 -3.23
CA LYS A 209 -0.42 33.71 -4.56
C LYS A 209 0.05 35.02 -5.21
N THR A 210 0.10 36.11 -4.44
CA THR A 210 0.58 37.41 -4.94
C THR A 210 2.07 37.38 -5.28
N ARG A 211 2.89 36.72 -4.48
CA ARG A 211 4.33 36.54 -4.74
C ARG A 211 4.56 35.75 -6.03
N VAL A 212 3.78 34.68 -6.27
CA VAL A 212 3.83 33.92 -7.53
C VAL A 212 3.42 34.80 -8.72
N ALA A 213 2.36 35.59 -8.58
CA ALA A 213 1.94 36.52 -9.64
C ALA A 213 3.01 37.59 -9.98
N ASN A 214 3.86 37.95 -9.01
CA ASN A 214 5.00 38.83 -9.16
C ASN A 214 6.29 38.12 -9.65
N GLY A 215 6.21 36.83 -10.05
CA GLY A 215 7.30 36.08 -10.66
C GLY A 215 8.12 35.20 -9.73
N GLU A 216 7.74 35.08 -8.45
CA GLU A 216 8.41 34.12 -7.56
C GLU A 216 7.98 32.69 -7.87
N SER A 217 8.91 31.74 -7.75
CA SER A 217 8.63 30.34 -8.05
C SER A 217 7.67 29.72 -7.00
N PHE A 218 6.54 29.17 -7.48
CA PHE A 218 5.61 28.43 -6.64
C PHE A 218 6.31 27.23 -5.96
N ALA A 219 7.15 26.50 -6.70
CA ALA A 219 7.88 25.37 -6.19
C ALA A 219 8.81 25.76 -5.02
N THR A 220 9.51 26.90 -5.14
CA THR A 220 10.36 27.40 -4.04
C THR A 220 9.53 27.74 -2.80
N LEU A 221 8.37 28.36 -2.97
CA LEU A 221 7.45 28.63 -1.86
C LEU A 221 6.92 27.35 -1.23
N ALA A 222 6.61 26.32 -2.02
CA ALA A 222 6.16 25.04 -1.52
C ALA A 222 7.24 24.34 -0.67
N VAL A 223 8.49 24.31 -1.17
CA VAL A 223 9.63 23.74 -0.40
C VAL A 223 9.83 24.45 0.95
N LEU A 224 9.67 25.77 0.97
CA LEU A 224 9.93 26.57 2.16
C LEU A 224 8.79 26.59 3.17
N TYR A 225 7.54 26.48 2.72
CA TYR A 225 6.39 26.79 3.56
C TYR A 225 5.27 25.76 3.55
N SER A 226 5.25 24.79 2.61
CA SER A 226 4.21 23.78 2.61
C SER A 226 4.38 22.81 3.77
N GLU A 227 3.27 22.54 4.45
CA GLU A 227 3.18 21.57 5.54
C GLU A 227 2.68 20.20 5.05
N ASP A 228 2.71 19.96 3.73
CA ASP A 228 2.46 18.64 3.15
C ASP A 228 3.76 17.82 3.06
N PRO A 229 3.96 16.79 3.91
CA PRO A 229 5.19 16.01 3.90
C PRO A 229 5.41 15.22 2.60
N GLY A 230 4.34 14.92 1.86
CA GLY A 230 4.40 14.12 0.64
C GLY A 230 4.92 14.88 -0.58
N SER A 231 4.65 16.20 -0.67
CA SER A 231 4.96 16.99 -1.86
C SER A 231 5.85 18.21 -1.59
N ALA A 232 5.97 18.69 -0.36
CA ALA A 232 6.70 19.92 -0.05
C ALA A 232 8.11 19.93 -0.64
N MET A 233 8.90 18.87 -0.41
CA MET A 233 10.27 18.74 -0.90
C MET A 233 10.38 18.60 -2.43
N LYS A 234 9.27 18.25 -3.10
CA LYS A 234 9.13 18.16 -4.56
C LYS A 234 8.54 19.46 -5.15
N GLY A 235 8.63 20.58 -4.42
CA GLY A 235 8.04 21.86 -4.84
C GLY A 235 6.51 21.88 -4.85
N GLY A 236 5.89 21.01 -4.05
CA GLY A 236 4.44 20.86 -3.93
C GLY A 236 3.80 20.02 -5.02
N GLU A 237 4.57 19.41 -5.92
CA GLU A 237 4.08 18.64 -7.06
C GLU A 237 3.50 17.30 -6.66
N LEU A 238 2.29 16.99 -7.19
CA LEU A 238 1.56 15.75 -6.90
C LEU A 238 1.70 14.70 -8.01
N GLY A 239 2.26 15.08 -9.17
CA GLY A 239 2.26 14.23 -10.35
C GLY A 239 0.87 14.15 -11.02
N PHE A 240 0.72 13.24 -11.99
CA PHE A 240 -0.54 13.06 -12.70
C PHE A 240 -1.59 12.33 -11.87
N MET A 241 -2.63 13.05 -11.46
CA MET A 241 -3.73 12.57 -10.63
C MET A 241 -5.06 12.61 -11.38
N SER A 242 -5.93 11.63 -11.12
CA SER A 242 -7.32 11.64 -11.56
C SER A 242 -8.21 12.34 -10.51
N ARG A 243 -9.48 12.61 -10.86
CA ARG A 243 -10.44 13.20 -9.89
C ARG A 243 -10.65 12.33 -8.65
N SER A 244 -10.60 11.02 -8.81
CA SER A 244 -10.82 10.06 -7.71
C SER A 244 -9.64 9.91 -6.76
N ASP A 245 -8.46 10.39 -7.15
CA ASP A 245 -7.24 10.31 -6.33
C ASP A 245 -7.12 11.51 -5.37
N LEU A 246 -8.01 12.48 -5.49
CA LEU A 246 -8.00 13.74 -4.75
C LEU A 246 -9.30 13.91 -3.97
N VAL A 247 -9.21 14.58 -2.82
CA VAL A 247 -10.42 14.95 -2.07
C VAL A 247 -11.32 15.87 -2.89
N PRO A 248 -12.67 15.76 -2.75
CA PRO A 248 -13.63 16.45 -3.62
C PRO A 248 -13.43 17.95 -3.72
N GLU A 249 -13.15 18.63 -2.61
CA GLU A 249 -12.98 20.08 -2.57
C GLU A 249 -11.73 20.53 -3.32
N PHE A 250 -10.66 19.75 -3.24
CA PHE A 250 -9.41 20.01 -3.97
C PHE A 250 -9.59 19.74 -5.46
N SER A 251 -10.15 18.59 -5.82
CA SER A 251 -10.35 18.18 -7.21
C SER A 251 -11.32 19.11 -7.94
N ALA A 252 -12.39 19.60 -7.29
CA ALA A 252 -13.35 20.53 -7.86
C ALA A 252 -12.71 21.85 -8.30
N VAL A 253 -11.67 22.30 -7.58
CA VAL A 253 -10.93 23.52 -7.95
C VAL A 253 -9.83 23.21 -8.94
N ALA A 254 -8.99 22.21 -8.65
CA ALA A 254 -7.79 21.91 -9.41
C ALA A 254 -8.09 21.61 -10.89
N PHE A 255 -9.12 20.82 -11.19
CA PHE A 255 -9.49 20.46 -12.56
C PHE A 255 -10.09 21.63 -13.38
N ASN A 256 -10.46 22.75 -12.74
CA ASN A 256 -10.98 23.94 -13.42
C ASN A 256 -9.92 25.01 -13.68
N LEU A 257 -8.68 24.82 -13.19
CA LEU A 257 -7.58 25.76 -13.43
C LEU A 257 -7.02 25.61 -14.84
N GLU A 258 -6.57 26.70 -15.40
CA GLU A 258 -5.77 26.73 -16.64
C GLU A 258 -4.28 26.49 -16.31
N PRO A 259 -3.44 26.04 -17.25
CA PRO A 259 -2.01 25.87 -17.07
C PRO A 259 -1.35 27.13 -16.50
N ASN A 260 -0.53 26.95 -15.45
CA ASN A 260 0.11 28.00 -14.64
C ASN A 260 -0.83 28.88 -13.79
N GLU A 261 -2.14 28.69 -13.85
CA GLU A 261 -3.08 29.40 -12.99
C GLU A 261 -2.95 28.94 -11.54
N VAL A 262 -3.00 29.91 -10.60
CA VAL A 262 -3.02 29.64 -9.15
C VAL A 262 -4.43 29.87 -8.60
N SER A 263 -4.95 28.89 -7.89
CA SER A 263 -6.30 28.90 -7.31
C SER A 263 -6.51 30.02 -6.27
N LYS A 264 -7.76 30.22 -5.89
CA LYS A 264 -8.11 30.82 -4.60
C LYS A 264 -7.76 29.84 -3.47
N VAL A 265 -7.80 30.30 -2.22
CA VAL A 265 -7.62 29.42 -1.06
C VAL A 265 -8.73 28.38 -1.01
N VAL A 266 -8.38 27.13 -0.99
CA VAL A 266 -9.24 25.94 -0.89
C VAL A 266 -9.14 25.39 0.50
N LYS A 267 -10.27 25.05 1.14
CA LYS A 267 -10.33 24.34 2.41
C LYS A 267 -10.62 22.87 2.16
N THR A 268 -9.86 21.98 2.80
CA THR A 268 -10.12 20.54 2.88
C THR A 268 -9.99 20.09 4.33
N ASP A 269 -10.22 18.81 4.60
CA ASP A 269 -9.97 18.23 5.94
C ASP A 269 -8.51 18.23 6.33
N TYR A 270 -7.58 18.30 5.37
CA TYR A 270 -6.12 18.40 5.61
C TYR A 270 -5.67 19.82 5.97
N GLY A 271 -6.45 20.86 5.67
CA GLY A 271 -6.10 22.25 5.93
C GLY A 271 -6.51 23.21 4.81
N TYR A 272 -5.70 24.24 4.60
CA TYR A 272 -5.93 25.27 3.59
C TYR A 272 -4.86 25.21 2.52
N HIS A 273 -5.28 25.27 1.25
CA HIS A 273 -4.39 25.08 0.09
C HIS A 273 -4.50 26.25 -0.88
N ILE A 274 -3.40 26.51 -1.59
CA ILE A 274 -3.43 27.11 -2.93
C ILE A 274 -2.84 26.08 -3.90
N ILE A 275 -3.39 26.04 -5.10
CA ILE A 275 -3.09 25.02 -6.10
C ILE A 275 -2.65 25.71 -7.38
N GLN A 276 -1.57 25.25 -8.00
CA GLN A 276 -1.16 25.68 -9.32
C GLN A 276 -1.24 24.52 -10.29
N MET A 277 -1.95 24.73 -11.41
CA MET A 277 -1.98 23.78 -12.52
C MET A 277 -0.64 23.80 -13.26
N ILE A 278 -0.08 22.61 -13.53
CA ILE A 278 1.09 22.45 -14.39
C ILE A 278 0.61 22.08 -15.78
N GLU A 279 -0.05 20.93 -15.94
CA GLU A 279 -0.57 20.48 -17.22
C GLU A 279 -1.76 19.51 -17.06
N LYS A 280 -2.55 19.34 -18.13
CA LYS A 280 -3.63 18.36 -18.22
C LYS A 280 -3.35 17.38 -19.34
N LYS A 281 -3.59 16.10 -19.09
CA LYS A 281 -3.52 15.02 -20.10
C LYS A 281 -4.77 14.15 -19.99
N GLY A 282 -5.74 14.39 -20.88
CA GLY A 282 -7.02 13.69 -20.86
C GLY A 282 -7.78 13.90 -19.54
N GLU A 283 -8.13 12.81 -18.87
CA GLU A 283 -8.82 12.78 -17.57
C GLU A 283 -7.89 12.99 -16.36
N ARG A 284 -6.60 13.17 -16.58
CA ARG A 284 -5.59 13.37 -15.53
C ARG A 284 -4.98 14.74 -15.61
N MET A 285 -4.56 15.26 -14.48
CA MET A 285 -3.83 16.51 -14.40
C MET A 285 -2.60 16.37 -13.50
N ASN A 286 -1.57 17.15 -13.79
CA ASN A 286 -0.45 17.41 -12.91
C ASN A 286 -0.61 18.81 -12.32
N CYS A 287 -0.55 18.90 -10.99
CA CYS A 287 -0.59 20.16 -10.27
C CYS A 287 0.38 20.16 -9.10
N ARG A 288 0.65 21.34 -8.57
CA ARG A 288 1.37 21.52 -7.31
C ARG A 288 0.55 22.32 -6.33
N HIS A 289 0.79 22.12 -5.05
CA HIS A 289 0.06 22.83 -4.02
C HIS A 289 0.96 23.29 -2.86
N ILE A 290 0.47 24.26 -2.11
CA ILE A 290 1.01 24.65 -0.81
C ILE A 290 -0.12 24.41 0.19
N LEU A 291 0.14 23.54 1.16
CA LEU A 291 -0.74 23.26 2.29
C LEU A 291 -0.25 24.02 3.51
N LEU A 292 -1.16 24.72 4.19
CA LEU A 292 -0.94 25.22 5.56
C LEU A 292 -2.04 24.68 6.46
N LYS A 293 -1.64 24.18 7.63
CA LYS A 293 -2.53 23.66 8.66
C LYS A 293 -2.73 24.71 9.75
N PRO A 294 -3.97 25.04 10.15
CA PRO A 294 -4.18 25.97 11.23
C PRO A 294 -3.71 25.36 12.55
N ALA A 295 -2.83 26.07 13.24
CA ALA A 295 -2.31 25.64 14.53
C ALA A 295 -3.37 25.79 15.62
N VAL A 296 -3.51 24.77 16.45
CA VAL A 296 -4.35 24.84 17.66
C VAL A 296 -3.60 25.56 18.76
N SER A 297 -4.20 26.60 19.36
CA SER A 297 -3.57 27.32 20.46
C SER A 297 -3.43 26.43 21.70
N TYR A 298 -2.43 26.70 22.53
CA TYR A 298 -2.24 25.98 23.80
C TYR A 298 -3.49 26.05 24.69
N THR A 299 -4.17 27.20 24.69
CA THR A 299 -5.40 27.39 25.46
C THR A 299 -6.50 26.46 25.01
N GLU A 300 -6.74 26.33 23.68
CA GLU A 300 -7.79 25.47 23.16
C GLU A 300 -7.45 23.98 23.33
N LYS A 301 -6.19 23.58 23.23
CA LYS A 301 -5.75 22.23 23.61
C LYS A 301 -6.07 21.92 25.07
N LYS A 302 -5.71 22.84 25.97
CA LYS A 302 -5.98 22.71 27.40
C LYS A 302 -7.47 22.65 27.71
N ASN A 303 -8.29 23.45 27.02
CA ASN A 303 -9.76 23.41 27.13
C ASN A 303 -10.34 22.07 26.69
N ALA A 304 -9.87 21.53 25.56
CA ALA A 304 -10.29 20.22 25.06
C ALA A 304 -9.92 19.08 26.02
N LEU A 305 -8.68 19.09 26.55
CA LEU A 305 -8.23 18.11 27.54
C LEU A 305 -9.06 18.21 28.84
N ALA A 306 -9.33 19.40 29.34
CA ALA A 306 -10.17 19.61 30.54
C ALA A 306 -11.61 19.13 30.30
N ARG A 307 -12.17 19.38 29.11
CA ARG A 307 -13.49 18.88 28.73
C ARG A 307 -13.51 17.33 28.69
N LEU A 308 -12.48 16.71 28.13
CA LEU A 308 -12.34 15.26 28.15
C LEU A 308 -12.22 14.69 29.55
N ASP A 309 -11.47 15.35 30.43
CA ASP A 309 -11.38 14.91 31.83
C ASP A 309 -12.72 15.00 32.54
N SER A 310 -13.50 16.06 32.29
CA SER A 310 -14.87 16.19 32.83
C SER A 310 -15.79 15.06 32.31
N ILE A 311 -15.68 14.70 31.03
CA ILE A 311 -16.44 13.56 30.46
C ILE A 311 -15.96 12.26 31.11
N ARG A 312 -14.66 12.06 31.22
CA ARG A 312 -14.05 10.91 31.89
C ARG A 312 -14.58 10.73 33.31
N GLN A 313 -14.63 11.82 34.10
CA GLN A 313 -15.18 11.78 35.48
C GLN A 313 -16.64 11.31 35.50
N LYS A 314 -17.48 11.77 34.58
CA LYS A 314 -18.86 11.31 34.46
C LYS A 314 -18.95 9.81 34.17
N ILE A 315 -18.04 9.27 33.33
CA ILE A 315 -17.99 7.85 33.03
C ILE A 315 -17.52 7.07 34.26
N VAL A 316 -16.45 7.52 34.91
CA VAL A 316 -15.92 6.88 36.13
C VAL A 316 -16.94 6.88 37.27
N ASN A 317 -17.76 7.93 37.37
CA ASN A 317 -18.86 8.03 38.36
C ASN A 317 -20.12 7.26 37.94
N GLU A 318 -20.07 6.51 36.80
CA GLU A 318 -21.21 5.75 36.26
C GLU A 318 -22.44 6.60 35.89
N GLU A 319 -22.28 7.93 35.74
CA GLU A 319 -23.37 8.81 35.28
C GLU A 319 -23.77 8.54 33.84
N ILE A 320 -22.78 8.18 32.99
CA ILE A 320 -22.96 7.79 31.60
C ILE A 320 -21.99 6.65 31.25
N THR A 321 -22.33 5.81 30.28
CA THR A 321 -21.42 4.78 29.76
C THR A 321 -20.44 5.41 28.77
N PHE A 322 -19.28 4.74 28.54
CA PHE A 322 -18.32 5.17 27.53
C PHE A 322 -18.95 5.28 26.14
N LYS A 323 -19.78 4.30 25.77
CA LYS A 323 -20.54 4.28 24.51
C LYS A 323 -21.47 5.49 24.37
N GLN A 324 -22.20 5.85 25.43
CA GLN A 324 -23.06 7.05 25.44
C GLN A 324 -22.21 8.32 25.29
N ALA A 325 -21.05 8.39 25.98
CA ALA A 325 -20.13 9.52 25.87
C ALA A 325 -19.60 9.66 24.43
N CYS A 326 -19.21 8.56 23.79
CA CYS A 326 -18.78 8.60 22.37
C CYS A 326 -19.88 9.15 21.47
N TRP A 327 -21.10 8.63 21.60
CA TRP A 327 -22.23 9.08 20.79
C TRP A 327 -22.57 10.56 20.98
N MET A 328 -22.49 11.05 22.22
CA MET A 328 -22.85 12.44 22.57
C MET A 328 -21.74 13.45 22.26
N PHE A 329 -20.47 13.07 22.40
CA PHE A 329 -19.38 14.04 22.48
C PHE A 329 -18.23 13.78 21.51
N SER A 330 -18.09 12.57 20.95
CA SER A 330 -16.95 12.29 20.07
C SER A 330 -17.08 13.01 18.72
N ASP A 331 -15.99 13.62 18.29
CA ASP A 331 -15.84 14.24 16.96
C ASP A 331 -15.33 13.23 15.91
N ASP A 332 -14.98 12.01 16.32
CA ASP A 332 -14.52 10.96 15.41
C ASP A 332 -15.71 10.26 14.73
N GLU A 333 -15.92 10.54 13.47
CA GLU A 333 -17.02 9.99 12.68
C GLU A 333 -16.93 8.47 12.49
N ASN A 334 -15.72 7.91 12.44
CA ASN A 334 -15.50 6.49 12.19
C ASN A 334 -15.92 5.60 13.37
N THR A 335 -15.69 6.06 14.59
CA THR A 335 -15.94 5.25 15.80
C THR A 335 -17.11 5.75 16.65
N ARG A 336 -17.56 6.99 16.48
CA ARG A 336 -18.62 7.60 17.25
C ARG A 336 -19.89 6.74 17.33
N MET A 337 -20.34 6.21 16.20
CA MET A 337 -21.61 5.48 16.10
C MET A 337 -21.51 4.03 16.60
N ASN A 338 -20.33 3.45 16.64
CA ASN A 338 -20.10 2.10 17.16
C ASN A 338 -19.63 2.07 18.64
N GLY A 339 -19.75 3.21 19.35
CA GLY A 339 -19.41 3.32 20.77
C GLY A 339 -17.92 3.52 21.04
N GLY A 340 -17.19 3.99 20.04
CA GLY A 340 -15.76 4.27 20.16
C GLY A 340 -14.84 3.09 19.81
N VAL A 341 -15.40 1.94 19.44
CA VAL A 341 -14.59 0.73 19.12
C VAL A 341 -13.68 1.01 17.93
N MET A 342 -12.39 0.88 18.15
CA MET A 342 -11.38 1.00 17.08
C MET A 342 -11.34 -0.28 16.24
N VAL A 343 -11.10 -0.12 14.94
CA VAL A 343 -10.93 -1.24 14.00
C VAL A 343 -9.53 -1.20 13.43
N ASN A 344 -8.85 -2.33 13.52
CA ASN A 344 -7.51 -2.51 12.98
C ASN A 344 -7.58 -2.56 11.44
N PRO A 345 -6.97 -1.60 10.72
CA PRO A 345 -7.07 -1.53 9.26
C PRO A 345 -6.36 -2.71 8.56
N TYR A 346 -5.44 -3.38 9.23
CA TYR A 346 -4.70 -4.52 8.65
C TYR A 346 -5.47 -5.85 8.75
N THR A 347 -6.24 -6.02 9.83
CA THR A 347 -6.94 -7.28 10.11
C THR A 347 -8.45 -7.20 9.94
N GLY A 348 -9.01 -5.98 9.94
CA GLY A 348 -10.47 -5.73 9.93
C GLY A 348 -11.16 -6.13 11.24
N THR A 349 -10.42 -6.44 12.30
CA THR A 349 -10.93 -6.80 13.63
C THR A 349 -10.79 -5.64 14.63
N SER A 350 -11.36 -5.77 15.83
CA SER A 350 -11.16 -4.81 16.92
C SER A 350 -9.89 -5.07 17.74
N LEU A 351 -9.09 -6.07 17.37
CA LEU A 351 -7.89 -6.48 18.09
C LEU A 351 -6.65 -5.83 17.49
N PHE A 352 -5.82 -5.29 18.35
CA PHE A 352 -4.55 -4.63 18.00
C PHE A 352 -3.38 -5.22 18.77
N GLU A 353 -2.31 -5.60 18.10
CA GLU A 353 -1.00 -5.69 18.71
C GLU A 353 -0.46 -4.27 19.01
N ALA A 354 0.39 -4.12 20.02
CA ALA A 354 0.89 -2.81 20.43
C ALA A 354 1.62 -2.05 19.31
N GLU A 355 2.26 -2.76 18.39
CA GLU A 355 2.98 -2.20 17.24
C GLU A 355 2.08 -1.65 16.14
N HIS A 356 0.80 -2.07 16.12
CA HIS A 356 -0.21 -1.57 15.18
C HIS A 356 -1.01 -0.38 15.73
N LEU A 357 -0.72 0.06 16.96
CA LEU A 357 -1.37 1.21 17.58
C LEU A 357 -0.53 2.47 17.39
N ASP A 358 -1.21 3.62 17.31
CA ASP A 358 -0.54 4.91 17.50
C ASP A 358 0.31 4.89 18.78
N PRO A 359 1.58 5.34 18.75
CA PRO A 359 2.48 5.29 19.90
C PRO A 359 1.93 6.01 21.15
N LYS A 360 1.13 7.07 20.98
CA LYS A 360 0.52 7.79 22.10
C LYS A 360 -0.65 7.01 22.69
N ILE A 361 -1.44 6.31 21.85
CA ILE A 361 -2.48 5.39 22.32
C ILE A 361 -1.83 4.21 23.05
N ALA A 362 -0.79 3.59 22.48
CA ALA A 362 -0.07 2.49 23.10
C ALA A 362 0.51 2.90 24.48
N ASN A 363 1.03 4.12 24.60
CA ASN A 363 1.48 4.68 25.88
C ASN A 363 0.33 4.96 26.85
N ALA A 364 -0.81 5.46 26.35
CA ALA A 364 -1.96 5.79 27.20
C ALA A 364 -2.61 4.55 27.84
N ILE A 365 -2.59 3.39 27.15
CA ILE A 365 -3.10 2.12 27.70
C ILE A 365 -2.08 1.38 28.55
N ARG A 366 -0.80 1.81 28.52
CA ARG A 366 0.25 1.16 29.33
C ARG A 366 -0.07 1.30 30.82
N GLY A 367 -0.24 0.19 31.48
CA GLY A 367 -0.54 0.15 32.91
C GLY A 367 -2.02 0.28 33.27
N LEU A 368 -2.92 0.36 32.28
CA LEU A 368 -4.35 0.26 32.54
C LEU A 368 -4.75 -1.20 32.75
N GLU A 369 -5.68 -1.39 33.68
CA GLU A 369 -6.42 -2.62 33.82
C GLU A 369 -7.63 -2.61 32.89
N VAL A 370 -8.17 -3.81 32.58
CA VAL A 370 -9.37 -3.95 31.74
C VAL A 370 -10.55 -3.24 32.39
N GLY A 371 -11.20 -2.37 31.64
CA GLY A 371 -12.31 -1.50 32.12
C GLY A 371 -11.85 -0.10 32.55
N GLU A 372 -10.55 0.17 32.63
CA GLU A 372 -10.06 1.49 32.98
C GLU A 372 -9.95 2.43 31.78
N ILE A 373 -10.11 3.72 32.06
CA ILE A 373 -10.04 4.81 31.09
C ILE A 373 -8.77 5.62 31.31
N SER A 374 -8.04 5.88 30.22
CA SER A 374 -6.85 6.69 30.26
C SER A 374 -7.12 8.13 30.74
N LYS A 375 -6.06 8.81 31.19
CA LYS A 375 -6.11 10.27 31.27
C LYS A 375 -6.22 10.86 29.87
N PRO A 376 -6.80 12.07 29.71
CA PRO A 376 -6.80 12.76 28.42
C PRO A 376 -5.38 13.00 27.92
N PHE A 377 -5.18 12.79 26.63
CA PHE A 377 -3.89 13.03 25.95
C PHE A 377 -4.12 13.61 24.56
N GLU A 378 -3.05 14.21 24.02
CA GLU A 378 -3.02 14.81 22.69
C GLU A 378 -2.34 13.84 21.70
N THR A 379 -2.92 13.69 20.50
CA THR A 379 -2.31 12.99 19.37
C THR A 379 -2.71 13.66 18.05
N GLU A 380 -2.38 13.04 16.95
CA GLU A 380 -2.81 13.45 15.61
C GLU A 380 -3.76 12.39 15.03
N ASP A 381 -4.71 12.84 14.20
CA ASP A 381 -5.54 11.94 13.41
C ASP A 381 -4.88 11.60 12.06
N GLU A 382 -5.56 10.79 11.24
CA GLU A 382 -5.09 10.37 9.91
C GLU A 382 -4.86 11.54 8.94
N GLN A 383 -5.49 12.69 9.19
CA GLN A 383 -5.30 13.92 8.41
C GLN A 383 -4.18 14.81 8.98
N GLY A 384 -3.53 14.36 10.07
CA GLY A 384 -2.48 15.12 10.77
C GLY A 384 -3.02 16.34 11.51
N ARG A 385 -4.31 16.31 11.92
CA ARG A 385 -4.90 17.35 12.79
C ARG A 385 -4.67 16.99 14.25
N THR A 386 -4.38 17.99 15.08
CA THR A 386 -4.31 17.78 16.52
C THR A 386 -5.67 17.36 17.07
N VAL A 387 -5.72 16.20 17.74
CA VAL A 387 -6.91 15.69 18.44
C VAL A 387 -6.58 15.37 19.88
N CYS A 388 -7.54 15.57 20.77
CA CYS A 388 -7.46 15.15 22.16
C CYS A 388 -8.31 13.89 22.35
N LYS A 389 -7.77 12.88 23.04
CA LYS A 389 -8.44 11.59 23.22
C LYS A 389 -8.45 11.13 24.68
N ILE A 390 -9.44 10.30 25.00
CA ILE A 390 -9.39 9.32 26.09
C ILE A 390 -9.67 7.96 25.48
N VAL A 391 -9.08 6.92 26.04
CA VAL A 391 -9.26 5.54 25.59
C VAL A 391 -9.67 4.65 26.76
N LEU A 392 -10.59 3.73 26.49
CA LEU A 392 -11.00 2.66 27.41
C LEU A 392 -10.33 1.37 26.97
N LEU A 393 -9.62 0.71 27.87
CA LEU A 393 -9.10 -0.62 27.63
C LEU A 393 -10.21 -1.66 27.86
N ARG A 394 -10.82 -2.13 26.77
CA ARG A 394 -11.94 -3.07 26.82
C ARG A 394 -11.51 -4.50 27.12
N SER A 395 -10.45 -4.93 26.46
CA SER A 395 -9.86 -6.24 26.70
C SER A 395 -8.35 -6.24 26.48
N LYS A 396 -7.67 -7.20 27.09
CA LYS A 396 -6.22 -7.44 26.96
C LYS A 396 -5.95 -8.92 27.04
N SER A 397 -5.46 -9.51 25.96
CA SER A 397 -5.03 -10.91 25.98
C SER A 397 -3.62 -11.06 26.62
N LYS A 398 -3.30 -12.27 27.06
CA LYS A 398 -1.91 -12.64 27.36
C LYS A 398 -1.30 -13.31 26.12
N PRO A 399 0.03 -13.21 25.90
CA PRO A 399 0.65 -13.98 24.85
C PRO A 399 0.32 -15.46 25.00
N HIS A 400 -0.09 -16.09 23.91
CA HIS A 400 -0.52 -17.49 23.94
C HIS A 400 -0.31 -18.17 22.59
N LYS A 401 -0.34 -19.48 22.56
CA LYS A 401 -0.42 -20.23 21.32
C LYS A 401 -1.82 -20.13 20.76
N ALA A 402 -1.91 -19.88 19.44
CA ALA A 402 -3.20 -19.74 18.75
C ALA A 402 -4.18 -20.85 19.13
N ASN A 403 -5.42 -20.47 19.42
CA ASN A 403 -6.50 -21.37 19.79
C ASN A 403 -7.84 -20.96 19.15
N LEU A 404 -8.74 -21.94 18.97
CA LEU A 404 -10.02 -21.71 18.28
C LEU A 404 -11.01 -20.83 19.03
N SER A 405 -10.85 -20.62 20.34
CA SER A 405 -11.80 -19.83 21.13
C SER A 405 -11.53 -18.34 21.08
N GLN A 406 -10.27 -17.94 20.95
CA GLN A 406 -9.83 -16.55 20.95
C GLN A 406 -9.44 -16.09 19.54
N ASP A 407 -8.79 -16.95 18.74
CA ASP A 407 -8.12 -16.58 17.50
C ASP A 407 -8.82 -17.18 16.27
N TYR A 408 -10.12 -17.43 16.37
CA TYR A 408 -10.87 -18.10 15.30
C TYR A 408 -10.69 -17.41 13.93
N GLN A 409 -10.77 -16.09 13.88
CA GLN A 409 -10.61 -15.33 12.63
C GLN A 409 -9.21 -15.48 12.04
N HIS A 410 -8.18 -15.43 12.89
CA HIS A 410 -6.79 -15.64 12.46
C HIS A 410 -6.60 -17.05 11.87
N ILE A 411 -7.11 -18.07 12.56
CA ILE A 411 -7.04 -19.46 12.10
C ILE A 411 -7.88 -19.65 10.83
N GLN A 412 -9.04 -18.99 10.71
CA GLN A 412 -9.87 -19.01 9.51
C GLN A 412 -9.13 -18.41 8.31
N ASN A 413 -8.45 -17.29 8.50
CA ASN A 413 -7.63 -16.66 7.45
C ASN A 413 -6.51 -17.60 7.01
N MET A 414 -5.79 -18.22 7.95
CA MET A 414 -4.75 -19.23 7.64
C MET A 414 -5.31 -20.44 6.87
N ALA A 415 -6.48 -20.94 7.29
CA ALA A 415 -7.14 -22.06 6.61
C ALA A 415 -7.60 -21.68 5.21
N THR A 416 -8.10 -20.44 5.02
CA THR A 416 -8.51 -19.91 3.72
C THR A 416 -7.32 -19.78 2.78
N GLU A 417 -6.20 -19.23 3.24
CA GLU A 417 -4.97 -19.15 2.45
C GLU A 417 -4.46 -20.54 2.06
N LYS A 418 -4.45 -21.49 3.00
CA LYS A 418 -4.07 -22.88 2.68
C LYS A 418 -4.97 -23.53 1.63
N LYS A 419 -6.28 -23.24 1.70
CA LYS A 419 -7.25 -23.74 0.71
C LYS A 419 -7.06 -23.07 -0.65
N ARG A 420 -6.77 -21.76 -0.68
CA ARG A 420 -6.42 -21.03 -1.92
C ARG A 420 -5.17 -21.59 -2.56
N ASP A 421 -4.12 -21.85 -1.79
CA ASP A 421 -2.90 -22.48 -2.30
C ASP A 421 -3.19 -23.82 -2.95
N LYS A 422 -4.00 -24.66 -2.30
CA LYS A 422 -4.39 -25.96 -2.85
C LYS A 422 -5.20 -25.82 -4.15
N VAL A 423 -6.18 -24.93 -4.19
CA VAL A 423 -6.97 -24.66 -5.39
C VAL A 423 -6.08 -24.16 -6.53
N MET A 424 -5.12 -23.29 -6.25
CA MET A 424 -4.15 -22.84 -7.24
C MET A 424 -3.23 -23.96 -7.73
N GLU A 425 -2.77 -24.84 -6.85
CA GLU A 425 -1.96 -26.00 -7.24
C GLU A 425 -2.72 -26.93 -8.18
N GLU A 426 -3.95 -27.28 -7.85
CA GLU A 426 -4.82 -28.13 -8.67
C GLU A 426 -5.16 -27.47 -10.02
N TRP A 427 -5.42 -26.17 -10.00
CA TRP A 427 -5.67 -25.38 -11.20
C TRP A 427 -4.45 -25.34 -12.13
N VAL A 428 -3.25 -25.10 -11.59
CA VAL A 428 -1.99 -25.08 -12.34
C VAL A 428 -1.74 -26.43 -13.00
N GLU A 429 -1.86 -27.54 -12.29
CA GLU A 429 -1.66 -28.90 -12.82
C GLU A 429 -2.62 -29.21 -13.97
N LYS A 430 -3.89 -28.86 -13.78
CA LYS A 430 -4.91 -29.01 -14.83
C LYS A 430 -4.59 -28.16 -16.06
N THR A 431 -4.20 -26.91 -15.85
CA THR A 431 -3.96 -25.95 -16.93
C THR A 431 -2.68 -26.28 -17.70
N ILE A 432 -1.62 -26.75 -17.03
CA ILE A 432 -0.42 -27.30 -17.68
C ILE A 432 -0.83 -28.44 -18.63
N GLY A 433 -1.70 -29.34 -18.18
CA GLY A 433 -2.18 -30.48 -19.00
C GLY A 433 -2.83 -30.07 -20.32
N SER A 434 -3.55 -28.95 -20.33
CA SER A 434 -4.31 -28.45 -21.49
C SER A 434 -3.60 -27.37 -22.31
N THR A 435 -2.50 -26.80 -21.82
CA THR A 435 -1.77 -25.73 -22.50
C THR A 435 -0.61 -26.27 -23.30
N TYR A 436 -0.36 -25.71 -24.50
CA TYR A 436 0.87 -26.00 -25.25
C TYR A 436 2.06 -25.39 -24.50
N ILE A 437 3.03 -26.22 -24.13
CA ILE A 437 4.25 -25.81 -23.45
C ILE A 437 5.45 -26.40 -24.16
N ARG A 438 6.40 -25.55 -24.50
CA ARG A 438 7.69 -25.94 -25.08
C ARG A 438 8.80 -25.31 -24.22
N ILE A 439 9.77 -26.15 -23.85
CA ILE A 439 10.96 -25.71 -23.10
C ILE A 439 12.19 -26.10 -23.92
N ASP A 440 13.16 -25.19 -24.02
CA ASP A 440 14.42 -25.41 -24.72
C ASP A 440 15.22 -26.55 -24.07
N ASP A 441 15.97 -27.27 -24.92
CA ASP A 441 16.74 -28.45 -24.50
C ASP A 441 17.74 -28.15 -23.37
N GLU A 442 18.26 -26.93 -23.30
CA GLU A 442 19.16 -26.48 -22.23
C GLU A 442 18.53 -26.58 -20.84
N TYR A 443 17.20 -26.43 -20.76
CA TYR A 443 16.45 -26.46 -19.50
C TYR A 443 15.70 -27.78 -19.24
N LYS A 444 15.79 -28.75 -20.16
CA LYS A 444 15.14 -30.08 -19.97
C LYS A 444 15.69 -30.86 -18.78
N GLY A 445 16.93 -30.56 -18.35
CA GLY A 445 17.55 -31.14 -17.17
C GLY A 445 17.10 -30.52 -15.84
N CYS A 446 16.29 -29.46 -15.86
CA CYS A 446 15.79 -28.80 -14.67
C CYS A 446 14.85 -29.69 -13.87
N LYS A 447 15.02 -29.70 -12.54
CA LYS A 447 14.11 -30.36 -11.61
C LYS A 447 12.99 -29.37 -11.22
N PHE A 448 12.03 -29.22 -12.10
CA PHE A 448 10.84 -28.42 -11.83
C PHE A 448 9.96 -29.04 -10.75
N LYS A 449 9.23 -28.20 -10.01
CA LYS A 449 8.26 -28.66 -9.00
C LYS A 449 6.96 -29.17 -9.61
N LYS A 450 6.66 -28.76 -10.84
CA LYS A 450 5.49 -29.16 -11.60
C LYS A 450 5.92 -29.80 -12.93
N ASP A 451 5.04 -30.60 -13.50
CA ASP A 451 5.32 -31.36 -14.72
C ASP A 451 5.20 -30.47 -15.98
N TRP A 452 6.11 -29.48 -16.09
CA TRP A 452 6.16 -28.59 -17.24
C TRP A 452 6.63 -29.26 -18.54
N ILE A 453 7.38 -30.32 -18.41
CA ILE A 453 7.91 -31.08 -19.55
C ILE A 453 6.99 -32.26 -19.80
N LYS A 454 6.17 -32.21 -20.89
CA LYS A 454 5.36 -33.34 -21.29
C LYS A 454 6.28 -34.38 -21.91
N THR A 455 6.34 -35.56 -21.35
CA THR A 455 6.90 -36.75 -22.02
C THR A 455 5.95 -37.13 -23.15
N GLU A 456 6.43 -37.07 -24.39
CA GLU A 456 5.72 -37.57 -25.56
C GLU A 456 5.35 -39.05 -25.44
#